data_fefff02800bf525e4642e0c418bb224d
#
_entry.id   fefff02800bf525e4642e0c418bb224d
#
_cell.length_a   1.000
_cell.length_b   1.000
_cell.length_c   1.000
_cell.angle_alpha   90.00
_cell.angle_beta   90.00
_cell.angle_gamma   90.00
#
_symmetry.space_group_name_H-M   'P 1'
#
loop_
_entity.id
_entity.type
_entity.pdbx_description
1 polymer ?
#
loop_
_entity_poly.entity_id
_entity_poly.type
_entity_poly.pdbx_seq_one_letter_code
_entity_poly.pdbx_strand_id
1 'polypeptide(L)'
;MTNIKILPPNSVNDPIMKLMSSKTKTRVLFKAPLLTQSGYGVHARQVAKWLLQFRSSNPDSIEVKFDPTSWGSTPWYVTATEDEPVIQQIYSNTIKAAGEPFDISIQLLLPNEWTTDRAAVNIGMTAGVEADTCNPLWIQACNKMTMVIVPSEFTKKMFFDTAKKFNMEITVPMVVVPESYYVSGQDIWAEASVDKKLEAVDTSTNFLIVGQMTGDSFLNDRKNIGYTLRW
;
A
#
# COMPACT_ATOMS: atom_id res chain seq x y z
N MET A 1 -14.33 17.89 5.10
CA MET A 1 -14.85 16.78 4.27
C MET A 1 -14.44 17.04 2.82
N THR A 2 -13.34 16.50 2.39
CA THR A 2 -12.86 16.65 1.01
C THR A 2 -13.60 15.61 0.17
N ASN A 3 -14.52 16.06 -0.68
CA ASN A 3 -15.22 15.22 -1.64
C ASN A 3 -14.18 14.62 -2.61
N ILE A 4 -13.85 13.36 -2.41
CA ILE A 4 -13.14 12.57 -3.42
C ILE A 4 -14.10 12.47 -4.61
N LYS A 5 -13.84 13.24 -5.67
CA LYS A 5 -14.51 13.06 -6.95
C LYS A 5 -14.09 11.69 -7.48
N ILE A 6 -14.93 10.68 -7.29
CA ILE A 6 -14.83 9.43 -8.02
C ILE A 6 -15.11 9.81 -9.48
N LEU A 7 -14.09 9.74 -10.33
CA LEU A 7 -14.25 9.92 -11.76
C LEU A 7 -15.22 8.83 -12.24
N PRO A 8 -16.27 9.17 -13.02
CA PRO A 8 -17.17 8.17 -13.55
C PRO A 8 -16.37 7.21 -14.46
N PRO A 9 -16.65 5.91 -14.40
CA PRO A 9 -16.00 4.93 -15.26
C PRO A 9 -16.29 5.30 -16.71
N ASN A 10 -15.24 5.65 -17.44
CA ASN A 10 -15.34 5.91 -18.89
C ASN A 10 -15.41 4.56 -19.61
N SER A 11 -16.58 4.19 -20.01
CA SER A 11 -17.00 3.14 -20.93
C SER A 11 -17.57 1.85 -20.31
N VAL A 12 -18.71 1.44 -20.88
CA VAL A 12 -19.44 0.18 -20.66
C VAL A 12 -18.58 -1.07 -20.97
N ASN A 13 -17.39 -0.91 -21.51
CA ASN A 13 -16.45 -1.97 -21.91
C ASN A 13 -15.29 -2.19 -20.93
N ASP A 14 -15.30 -1.54 -19.76
CA ASP A 14 -14.30 -1.79 -18.73
C ASP A 14 -14.43 -3.23 -18.20
N PRO A 15 -13.39 -4.07 -18.30
CA PRO A 15 -13.43 -5.46 -17.84
C PRO A 15 -13.84 -5.59 -16.37
N ILE A 16 -13.51 -4.62 -15.53
CA ILE A 16 -13.89 -4.59 -14.12
C ILE A 16 -15.40 -4.38 -13.97
N MET A 17 -15.97 -3.41 -14.70
CA MET A 17 -17.39 -3.12 -14.66
C MET A 17 -18.22 -4.29 -15.22
N LYS A 18 -17.75 -4.94 -16.29
CA LYS A 18 -18.39 -6.11 -16.87
C LYS A 18 -18.37 -7.31 -15.91
N LEU A 19 -17.28 -7.50 -15.19
CA LEU A 19 -17.16 -8.55 -14.18
C LEU A 19 -18.12 -8.33 -13.01
N MET A 20 -18.23 -7.09 -12.52
CA MET A 20 -19.11 -6.74 -11.39
C MET A 20 -20.59 -6.82 -11.74
N SER A 21 -20.97 -6.59 -13.00
CA SER A 21 -22.38 -6.64 -13.44
C SER A 21 -22.93 -8.05 -13.66
N SER A 22 -22.07 -9.07 -13.80
CA SER A 22 -22.46 -10.44 -14.17
C SER A 22 -22.58 -11.42 -13.00
N LYS A 23 -22.12 -11.05 -11.79
CA LYS A 23 -22.06 -11.94 -10.62
C LYS A 23 -22.87 -11.41 -9.45
N THR A 24 -23.44 -12.34 -8.69
CA THR A 24 -24.14 -12.02 -7.44
C THR A 24 -23.22 -11.44 -6.38
N LYS A 25 -21.94 -11.82 -6.38
CA LYS A 25 -20.95 -11.30 -5.41
C LYS A 25 -19.54 -11.35 -6.00
N THR A 26 -18.85 -10.20 -6.02
CA THR A 26 -17.46 -10.09 -6.47
C THR A 26 -16.51 -10.46 -5.35
N ARG A 27 -15.59 -11.39 -5.58
CA ARG A 27 -14.59 -11.85 -4.62
C ARG A 27 -13.26 -11.15 -4.87
N VAL A 28 -12.81 -10.37 -3.88
CA VAL A 28 -11.57 -9.59 -3.92
C VAL A 28 -10.54 -10.18 -2.97
N LEU A 29 -9.35 -10.47 -3.49
CA LEU A 29 -8.18 -10.79 -2.72
C LEU A 29 -7.30 -9.55 -2.58
N PHE A 30 -6.92 -9.21 -1.37
CA PHE A 30 -5.90 -8.18 -1.13
C PHE A 30 -4.65 -8.82 -0.52
N LYS A 31 -3.58 -8.90 -1.32
CA LYS A 31 -2.27 -9.44 -0.95
C LYS A 31 -1.31 -8.30 -0.64
N ALA A 32 -0.80 -8.24 0.58
CA ALA A 32 0.05 -7.14 1.04
C ALA A 32 0.73 -7.48 2.38
N PRO A 33 1.76 -6.75 2.81
CA PRO A 33 2.39 -6.91 4.12
C PRO A 33 1.54 -6.35 5.27
N LEU A 34 0.26 -6.74 5.32
CA LEU A 34 -0.82 -6.21 6.15
C LEU A 34 -0.50 -6.19 7.65
N LEU A 35 0.24 -7.19 8.12
CA LEU A 35 0.53 -7.39 9.54
C LEU A 35 1.89 -6.84 9.95
N THR A 36 2.70 -6.34 9.00
CA THR A 36 4.05 -5.88 9.31
C THR A 36 4.08 -4.46 9.86
N GLN A 37 5.03 -4.20 10.75
CA GLN A 37 5.30 -2.87 11.32
C GLN A 37 6.23 -2.05 10.40
N SER A 38 5.87 -1.97 9.12
CA SER A 38 6.61 -1.26 8.07
C SER A 38 5.77 -0.16 7.43
N GLY A 39 6.38 0.75 6.66
CA GLY A 39 5.68 1.74 5.85
C GLY A 39 4.69 1.10 4.87
N TYR A 40 5.10 0.04 4.18
CA TYR A 40 4.20 -0.76 3.34
C TYR A 40 3.06 -1.39 4.14
N GLY A 41 3.32 -1.84 5.39
CA GLY A 41 2.29 -2.34 6.30
C GLY A 41 1.28 -1.27 6.69
N VAL A 42 1.73 -0.04 6.97
CA VAL A 42 0.85 1.11 7.24
C VAL A 42 -0.05 1.37 6.04
N HIS A 43 0.53 1.52 4.85
CA HIS A 43 -0.23 1.73 3.60
C HIS A 43 -1.22 0.57 3.35
N ALA A 44 -0.77 -0.68 3.51
CA ALA A 44 -1.63 -1.86 3.36
C ALA A 44 -2.85 -1.82 4.30
N ARG A 45 -2.66 -1.44 5.55
CA ARG A 45 -3.76 -1.33 6.51
C ARG A 45 -4.73 -0.20 6.19
N GLN A 46 -4.27 0.92 5.59
CA GLN A 46 -5.16 1.97 5.11
C GLN A 46 -6.06 1.47 3.97
N VAL A 47 -5.48 0.76 3.00
CA VAL A 47 -6.24 0.13 1.90
C VAL A 47 -7.21 -0.94 2.46
N ALA A 48 -6.77 -1.75 3.43
CA ALA A 48 -7.62 -2.74 4.08
C ALA A 48 -8.81 -2.09 4.81
N LYS A 49 -8.61 -1.00 5.54
CA LYS A 49 -9.68 -0.22 6.18
C LYS A 49 -10.71 0.25 5.16
N TRP A 50 -10.25 0.80 4.04
CA TRP A 50 -11.13 1.21 2.94
C TRP A 50 -11.91 0.04 2.34
N LEU A 51 -11.25 -1.09 2.03
CA LEU A 51 -11.89 -2.28 1.49
C LEU A 51 -12.95 -2.86 2.45
N LEU A 52 -12.64 -2.90 3.74
CA LEU A 52 -13.59 -3.36 4.77
C LEU A 52 -14.79 -2.44 4.91
N GLN A 53 -14.58 -1.12 4.84
CA GLN A 53 -15.65 -0.13 4.85
C GLN A 53 -16.53 -0.26 3.59
N PHE A 54 -15.91 -0.40 2.42
CA PHE A 54 -16.62 -0.60 1.17
C PHE A 54 -17.45 -1.90 1.19
N ARG A 55 -16.89 -3.00 1.69
CA ARG A 55 -17.61 -4.25 1.92
C ARG A 55 -18.80 -4.07 2.86
N SER A 56 -18.62 -3.34 3.96
CA SER A 56 -19.69 -3.11 4.94
C SER A 56 -20.86 -2.30 4.35
N SER A 57 -20.56 -1.38 3.43
CA SER A 57 -21.57 -0.61 2.70
C SER A 57 -22.23 -1.41 1.55
N ASN A 58 -21.60 -2.53 1.10
CA ASN A 58 -22.05 -3.33 -0.05
C ASN A 58 -21.97 -4.84 0.29
N PRO A 59 -22.65 -5.34 1.34
CA PRO A 59 -22.42 -6.68 1.89
C PRO A 59 -22.82 -7.80 0.92
N ASP A 60 -23.78 -7.55 0.06
CA ASP A 60 -24.29 -8.53 -0.93
C ASP A 60 -23.50 -8.53 -2.23
N SER A 61 -22.72 -7.48 -2.50
CA SER A 61 -22.03 -7.27 -3.77
C SER A 61 -20.54 -7.64 -3.72
N ILE A 62 -19.91 -7.58 -2.56
CA ILE A 62 -18.47 -7.79 -2.43
C ILE A 62 -18.07 -8.65 -1.22
N GLU A 63 -17.17 -9.58 -1.47
CA GLU A 63 -16.43 -10.31 -0.46
C GLU A 63 -14.95 -9.91 -0.51
N VAL A 64 -14.35 -9.60 0.64
CA VAL A 64 -12.93 -9.25 0.74
C VAL A 64 -12.21 -10.29 1.58
N LYS A 65 -11.12 -10.83 1.04
CA LYS A 65 -10.17 -11.69 1.74
C LYS A 65 -8.77 -11.10 1.70
N PHE A 66 -7.99 -11.43 2.70
CA PHE A 66 -6.62 -10.96 2.86
C PHE A 66 -5.62 -12.09 2.72
N ASP A 67 -4.47 -11.77 2.10
CA ASP A 67 -3.29 -12.64 2.00
C ASP A 67 -2.08 -11.87 2.58
N PRO A 68 -1.86 -11.93 3.90
CA PRO A 68 -0.74 -11.24 4.54
C PRO A 68 0.60 -11.82 4.11
N THR A 69 1.51 -10.95 3.70
CA THR A 69 2.89 -11.29 3.32
C THR A 69 3.90 -10.70 4.31
N SER A 70 5.11 -11.24 4.32
CA SER A 70 6.24 -10.64 5.02
C SER A 70 6.75 -9.38 4.31
N TRP A 71 7.53 -8.57 5.01
CA TRP A 71 8.26 -7.43 4.48
C TRP A 71 9.66 -7.40 5.09
N GLY A 72 10.61 -8.03 4.41
CA GLY A 72 11.94 -8.24 4.94
C GLY A 72 11.92 -8.91 6.31
N SER A 73 12.72 -8.41 7.25
CA SER A 73 12.79 -8.85 8.65
C SER A 73 11.89 -8.03 9.59
N THR A 74 10.95 -7.25 9.06
CA THR A 74 10.08 -6.39 9.87
C THR A 74 9.17 -7.23 10.78
N PRO A 75 9.03 -6.88 12.07
CA PRO A 75 8.16 -7.60 13.00
C PRO A 75 6.67 -7.48 12.60
N TRP A 76 5.88 -8.44 13.06
CA TRP A 76 4.45 -8.51 12.79
C TRP A 76 3.62 -8.14 14.03
N TYR A 77 2.44 -7.58 13.78
CA TYR A 77 1.39 -7.56 14.79
C TYR A 77 0.85 -8.98 15.00
N VAL A 78 0.81 -9.42 16.25
CA VAL A 78 0.23 -10.72 16.63
C VAL A 78 -1.17 -10.59 17.23
N THR A 79 -1.52 -9.38 17.69
CA THR A 79 -2.84 -9.03 18.23
C THR A 79 -3.24 -7.64 17.75
N ALA A 80 -4.55 -7.35 17.78
CA ALA A 80 -5.02 -5.99 17.59
C ALA A 80 -4.59 -5.12 18.78
N THR A 81 -4.26 -3.85 18.48
CA THR A 81 -3.96 -2.81 19.46
C THR A 81 -5.01 -1.71 19.37
N GLU A 82 -5.00 -0.77 20.33
CA GLU A 82 -5.88 0.40 20.26
C GLU A 82 -5.61 1.24 19.02
N ASP A 83 -4.34 1.37 18.62
CA ASP A 83 -3.92 2.12 17.44
C ASP A 83 -4.23 1.39 16.12
N GLU A 84 -4.30 0.05 16.16
CA GLU A 84 -4.51 -0.78 14.97
C GLU A 84 -5.63 -1.82 15.16
N PRO A 85 -6.87 -1.39 15.41
CA PRO A 85 -8.00 -2.32 15.62
C PRO A 85 -8.35 -3.13 14.37
N VAL A 86 -7.94 -2.68 13.19
CA VAL A 86 -8.14 -3.38 11.92
C VAL A 86 -7.44 -4.73 11.85
N ILE A 87 -6.41 -4.96 12.66
CA ILE A 87 -5.64 -6.21 12.70
C ILE A 87 -6.55 -7.42 12.96
N GLN A 88 -7.49 -7.31 13.89
CA GLN A 88 -8.43 -8.41 14.18
C GLN A 88 -9.31 -8.75 12.96
N GLN A 89 -9.73 -7.75 12.21
CA GLN A 89 -10.53 -7.95 10.99
C GLN A 89 -9.69 -8.57 9.85
N ILE A 90 -8.41 -8.21 9.75
CA ILE A 90 -7.48 -8.83 8.80
C ILE A 90 -7.34 -10.32 9.12
N TYR A 91 -7.06 -10.70 10.36
CA TYR A 91 -6.98 -12.11 10.77
C TYR A 91 -8.25 -12.88 10.46
N SER A 92 -9.41 -12.34 10.83
CA SER A 92 -10.71 -13.01 10.63
C SER A 92 -11.06 -13.22 9.16
N ASN A 93 -10.52 -12.41 8.25
CA ASN A 93 -10.79 -12.46 6.83
C ASN A 93 -9.58 -12.96 6.00
N THR A 94 -8.55 -13.50 6.64
CA THR A 94 -7.41 -14.10 5.93
C THR A 94 -7.84 -15.37 5.21
N ILE A 95 -7.28 -15.60 4.01
CA ILE A 95 -7.51 -16.82 3.23
C ILE A 95 -7.11 -18.06 4.06
N LYS A 96 -7.88 -19.13 3.92
CA LYS A 96 -7.65 -20.38 4.65
C LYS A 96 -7.02 -21.47 3.77
N ALA A 97 -7.19 -21.38 2.48
CA ALA A 97 -6.70 -22.36 1.52
C ALA A 97 -5.90 -21.70 0.38
N ALA A 98 -4.75 -22.28 0.06
CA ALA A 98 -4.03 -21.92 -1.14
C ALA A 98 -4.83 -22.32 -2.39
N GLY A 99 -4.77 -21.51 -3.46
CA GLY A 99 -5.42 -21.82 -4.73
C GLY A 99 -6.91 -21.47 -4.82
N GLU A 100 -7.52 -20.89 -3.78
CA GLU A 100 -8.89 -20.38 -3.86
C GLU A 100 -8.98 -19.27 -4.92
N PRO A 101 -9.90 -19.38 -5.93
CA PRO A 101 -10.00 -18.39 -7.00
C PRO A 101 -10.72 -17.12 -6.54
N PHE A 102 -10.29 -15.99 -7.09
CA PHE A 102 -10.90 -14.68 -6.89
C PHE A 102 -11.25 -14.03 -8.22
N ASP A 103 -12.07 -13.00 -8.18
CA ASP A 103 -12.42 -12.21 -9.38
C ASP A 103 -11.40 -11.09 -9.60
N ILE A 104 -10.99 -10.45 -8.50
CA ILE A 104 -10.03 -9.36 -8.47
C ILE A 104 -8.94 -9.68 -7.45
N SER A 105 -7.68 -9.53 -7.84
CA SER A 105 -6.54 -9.52 -6.95
C SER A 105 -5.92 -8.12 -6.92
N ILE A 106 -5.81 -7.53 -5.75
CA ILE A 106 -5.09 -6.29 -5.50
C ILE A 106 -3.82 -6.66 -4.73
N GLN A 107 -2.65 -6.25 -5.22
CA GLN A 107 -1.37 -6.66 -4.65
C GLN A 107 -0.51 -5.43 -4.37
N LEU A 108 -0.38 -5.05 -3.10
CA LEU A 108 0.50 -3.96 -2.66
C LEU A 108 1.85 -4.54 -2.23
N LEU A 109 2.76 -4.62 -3.19
CA LEU A 109 4.08 -5.26 -3.10
C LEU A 109 5.07 -4.56 -4.04
N LEU A 110 6.32 -5.03 -4.08
CA LEU A 110 7.23 -4.67 -5.17
C LEU A 110 6.77 -5.36 -6.47
N PRO A 111 6.94 -4.72 -7.64
CA PRO A 111 6.46 -5.28 -8.91
C PRO A 111 6.95 -6.70 -9.23
N ASN A 112 8.18 -7.03 -8.85
CA ASN A 112 8.74 -8.37 -9.05
C ASN A 112 8.11 -9.46 -8.16
N GLU A 113 7.29 -9.09 -7.18
CA GLU A 113 6.59 -10.01 -6.27
C GLU A 113 5.13 -10.25 -6.68
N TRP A 114 4.62 -9.51 -7.69
CA TRP A 114 3.26 -9.68 -8.18
C TRP A 114 3.07 -10.99 -8.91
N THR A 115 1.88 -11.57 -8.75
CA THR A 115 1.46 -12.80 -9.43
C THR A 115 0.11 -12.60 -10.13
N THR A 116 -0.20 -13.41 -11.16
CA THR A 116 -1.44 -13.28 -11.94
C THR A 116 -2.26 -14.56 -11.96
N ASP A 117 -1.95 -15.50 -11.10
CA ASP A 117 -2.51 -16.85 -11.05
C ASP A 117 -3.79 -16.99 -10.19
N ARG A 118 -4.15 -15.94 -9.44
CA ARG A 118 -5.21 -16.00 -8.42
C ARG A 118 -6.53 -15.34 -8.85
N ALA A 119 -6.51 -14.48 -9.87
CA ALA A 119 -7.68 -13.73 -10.28
C ALA A 119 -7.67 -13.43 -11.79
N ALA A 120 -8.86 -13.18 -12.37
CA ALA A 120 -8.99 -12.73 -13.75
C ALA A 120 -8.53 -11.26 -13.91
N VAL A 121 -8.78 -10.43 -12.91
CA VAL A 121 -8.33 -9.03 -12.86
C VAL A 121 -7.26 -8.89 -11.80
N ASN A 122 -6.06 -8.43 -12.20
CA ASN A 122 -4.91 -8.28 -11.31
C ASN A 122 -4.47 -6.82 -11.29
N ILE A 123 -4.55 -6.19 -10.12
CA ILE A 123 -4.18 -4.80 -9.88
C ILE A 123 -2.90 -4.78 -9.04
N GLY A 124 -1.82 -4.24 -9.62
CA GLY A 124 -0.57 -4.01 -8.89
C GLY A 124 -0.59 -2.65 -8.22
N MET A 125 -0.19 -2.58 -6.96
CA MET A 125 0.05 -1.34 -6.24
C MET A 125 1.49 -1.35 -5.71
N THR A 126 2.20 -0.23 -5.84
CA THR A 126 3.56 -0.11 -5.32
C THR A 126 3.89 1.34 -5.01
N ALA A 127 4.64 1.57 -3.94
CA ALA A 127 5.21 2.89 -3.64
C ALA A 127 6.38 3.24 -4.58
N GLY A 128 6.93 2.24 -5.29
CA GLY A 128 8.10 2.43 -6.15
C GLY A 128 9.41 2.52 -5.36
N VAL A 129 10.30 3.34 -5.86
CA VAL A 129 11.58 3.68 -5.21
C VAL A 129 11.80 5.20 -5.22
N GLU A 130 12.58 5.69 -4.26
CA GLU A 130 12.96 7.10 -4.17
C GLU A 130 14.15 7.42 -5.09
N ALA A 131 14.03 7.09 -6.38
CA ALA A 131 15.01 7.31 -7.43
C ALA A 131 14.32 7.61 -8.76
N ASP A 132 15.04 8.17 -9.71
CA ASP A 132 14.54 8.54 -11.04
C ASP A 132 14.45 7.36 -12.01
N THR A 133 15.01 6.19 -11.66
CA THR A 133 14.86 4.95 -12.43
C THR A 133 14.71 3.75 -11.48
N CYS A 134 13.96 2.74 -11.91
CA CYS A 134 13.80 1.47 -11.19
C CYS A 134 14.46 0.30 -11.94
N ASN A 135 14.35 -0.89 -11.38
CA ASN A 135 14.76 -2.12 -12.07
C ASN A 135 13.90 -2.32 -13.34
N PRO A 136 14.49 -2.49 -14.54
CA PRO A 136 13.73 -2.68 -15.79
C PRO A 136 12.83 -3.92 -15.78
N LEU A 137 13.12 -4.95 -14.97
CA LEU A 137 12.23 -6.10 -14.76
C LEU A 137 10.87 -5.70 -14.17
N TRP A 138 10.81 -4.56 -13.48
CA TRP A 138 9.54 -4.03 -12.97
C TRP A 138 8.60 -3.58 -14.08
N ILE A 139 9.15 -3.08 -15.21
CA ILE A 139 8.34 -2.74 -16.39
C ILE A 139 7.66 -4.00 -16.95
N GLN A 140 8.39 -5.12 -17.02
CA GLN A 140 7.82 -6.39 -17.45
C GLN A 140 6.75 -6.91 -16.48
N ALA A 141 6.95 -6.71 -15.19
CA ALA A 141 5.96 -7.08 -14.17
C ALA A 141 4.69 -6.22 -14.27
N CYS A 142 4.83 -4.90 -14.48
CA CYS A 142 3.68 -4.01 -14.73
C CYS A 142 2.83 -4.50 -15.91
N ASN A 143 3.45 -4.88 -17.01
CA ASN A 143 2.76 -5.31 -18.23
C ASN A 143 2.01 -6.66 -18.10
N LYS A 144 2.23 -7.41 -17.02
CA LYS A 144 1.46 -8.61 -16.70
C LYS A 144 0.17 -8.31 -15.92
N MET A 145 0.07 -7.11 -15.34
CA MET A 145 -1.10 -6.71 -14.55
C MET A 145 -2.21 -6.18 -15.46
N THR A 146 -3.43 -6.14 -14.97
CA THR A 146 -4.55 -5.48 -15.64
C THR A 146 -4.43 -3.96 -15.54
N MET A 147 -3.90 -3.48 -14.40
CA MET A 147 -3.69 -2.07 -14.09
C MET A 147 -2.63 -1.94 -13.00
N VAL A 148 -1.94 -0.81 -12.98
CA VAL A 148 -0.97 -0.46 -11.93
C VAL A 148 -1.40 0.82 -11.24
N ILE A 149 -1.31 0.85 -9.90
CA ILE A 149 -1.56 2.01 -9.06
C ILE A 149 -0.24 2.43 -8.41
N VAL A 150 0.06 3.71 -8.48
CA VAL A 150 1.26 4.33 -7.88
C VAL A 150 0.86 5.57 -7.07
N PRO A 151 1.63 5.96 -6.03
CA PRO A 151 1.20 7.01 -5.09
C PRO A 151 1.40 8.43 -5.62
N SER A 152 2.19 8.65 -6.66
CA SER A 152 2.53 9.99 -7.12
C SER A 152 2.85 10.04 -8.61
N GLU A 153 2.74 11.24 -9.18
CA GLU A 153 3.22 11.50 -10.56
C GLU A 153 4.73 11.29 -10.68
N PHE A 154 5.51 11.53 -9.62
CA PHE A 154 6.93 11.21 -9.59
C PHE A 154 7.17 9.71 -9.80
N THR A 155 6.50 8.87 -9.04
CA THR A 155 6.62 7.41 -9.18
C THR A 155 6.18 6.96 -10.57
N LYS A 156 5.05 7.48 -11.08
CA LYS A 156 4.60 7.20 -12.45
C LYS A 156 5.65 7.58 -13.47
N LYS A 157 6.19 8.80 -13.40
CA LYS A 157 7.25 9.28 -14.29
C LYS A 157 8.49 8.39 -14.23
N MET A 158 8.92 7.97 -13.07
CA MET A 158 10.04 7.06 -12.86
C MET A 158 9.88 5.75 -13.65
N PHE A 159 8.68 5.15 -13.67
CA PHE A 159 8.40 3.96 -14.48
C PHE A 159 8.52 4.25 -15.98
N PHE A 160 7.94 5.34 -16.46
CA PHE A 160 8.02 5.72 -17.89
C PHE A 160 9.43 6.11 -18.31
N ASP A 161 10.19 6.83 -17.49
CA ASP A 161 11.59 7.16 -17.76
C ASP A 161 12.47 5.90 -17.80
N THR A 162 12.22 4.95 -16.91
CA THR A 162 12.89 3.64 -16.93
C THR A 162 12.57 2.89 -18.22
N ALA A 163 11.30 2.80 -18.60
CA ALA A 163 10.87 2.13 -19.82
C ALA A 163 11.58 2.75 -21.04
N LYS A 164 11.58 4.08 -21.15
CA LYS A 164 12.27 4.80 -22.21
C LYS A 164 13.78 4.52 -22.24
N LYS A 165 14.44 4.58 -21.07
CA LYS A 165 15.89 4.35 -20.93
C LYS A 165 16.31 2.96 -21.40
N PHE A 166 15.48 1.94 -21.16
CA PHE A 166 15.75 0.55 -21.53
C PHE A 166 15.04 0.09 -22.81
N ASN A 167 14.51 1.03 -23.60
CA ASN A 167 13.80 0.75 -24.84
C ASN A 167 12.63 -0.26 -24.65
N MET A 168 11.88 -0.08 -23.58
CA MET A 168 10.71 -0.87 -23.21
C MET A 168 9.45 0.00 -23.29
N GLU A 169 8.28 -0.63 -23.28
CA GLU A 169 6.98 0.06 -23.28
C GLU A 169 6.15 -0.38 -22.07
N ILE A 170 5.37 0.55 -21.51
CA ILE A 170 4.32 0.27 -20.53
C ILE A 170 3.01 0.20 -21.29
N THR A 171 2.42 -1.00 -21.36
CA THR A 171 1.23 -1.30 -22.15
C THR A 171 -0.06 -1.32 -21.35
N VAL A 172 0.03 -1.16 -20.02
CA VAL A 172 -1.12 -1.21 -19.10
C VAL A 172 -1.43 0.17 -18.53
N PRO A 173 -2.69 0.44 -18.14
CA PRO A 173 -3.04 1.67 -17.45
C PRO A 173 -2.22 1.82 -16.16
N MET A 174 -1.61 2.99 -15.95
CA MET A 174 -0.94 3.36 -14.71
C MET A 174 -1.62 4.59 -14.12
N VAL A 175 -2.23 4.42 -12.95
CA VAL A 175 -3.07 5.43 -12.29
C VAL A 175 -2.38 5.94 -11.04
N VAL A 176 -2.42 7.24 -10.82
CA VAL A 176 -1.90 7.85 -9.60
C VAL A 176 -3.03 7.95 -8.57
N VAL A 177 -2.82 7.28 -7.43
CA VAL A 177 -3.69 7.37 -6.26
C VAL A 177 -2.78 7.60 -5.05
N PRO A 178 -2.77 8.80 -4.46
CA PRO A 178 -1.96 9.09 -3.29
C PRO A 178 -2.26 8.16 -2.12
N GLU A 179 -1.26 7.87 -1.32
CA GLU A 179 -1.44 7.10 -0.09
C GLU A 179 -2.40 7.84 0.83
N SER A 180 -3.37 7.11 1.36
CA SER A 180 -4.35 7.70 2.27
C SER A 180 -3.73 7.90 3.65
N TYR A 181 -4.08 9.02 4.27
CA TYR A 181 -3.80 9.30 5.66
C TYR A 181 -5.11 9.20 6.43
N TYR A 182 -5.20 8.24 7.33
CA TYR A 182 -6.35 8.06 8.20
C TYR A 182 -5.99 8.50 9.61
N VAL A 183 -6.63 9.55 10.06
CA VAL A 183 -6.64 9.93 11.47
C VAL A 183 -7.90 9.33 12.07
N SER A 184 -7.78 8.47 13.07
CA SER A 184 -8.92 8.09 13.90
C SER A 184 -9.49 9.39 14.49
N GLY A 185 -10.81 9.58 14.45
CA GLY A 185 -11.50 10.83 14.74
C GLY A 185 -11.31 11.46 16.14
N GLN A 186 -10.27 11.11 16.85
CA GLN A 186 -9.73 11.86 17.96
C GLN A 186 -8.81 12.93 17.36
N ASP A 187 -9.13 14.19 17.58
CA ASP A 187 -8.24 15.29 17.28
C ASP A 187 -6.88 15.03 17.93
N ILE A 188 -5.90 14.64 17.10
CA ILE A 188 -4.52 14.37 17.57
C ILE A 188 -3.94 15.61 18.26
N TRP A 189 -4.53 16.77 18.03
CA TRP A 189 -4.12 18.06 18.57
C TRP A 189 -4.88 18.46 19.84
N ALA A 190 -6.01 17.82 20.16
CA ALA A 190 -6.73 18.05 21.39
C ALA A 190 -6.01 17.28 22.52
N GLU A 191 -5.12 17.95 23.23
CA GLU A 191 -4.45 17.45 24.44
C GLU A 191 -3.45 16.30 24.22
N ALA A 192 -2.57 16.39 23.24
CA ALA A 192 -1.31 15.65 23.35
C ALA A 192 -0.64 16.09 24.66
N SER A 193 -0.74 15.28 25.69
CA SER A 193 0.06 15.47 26.89
C SER A 193 1.51 15.41 26.45
N VAL A 194 2.17 16.56 26.40
CA VAL A 194 3.61 16.62 26.11
C VAL A 194 4.29 15.70 27.12
N ASP A 195 4.99 14.68 26.63
CA ASP A 195 5.74 13.77 27.50
C ASP A 195 6.61 14.64 28.41
N LYS A 196 6.49 14.46 29.73
CA LYS A 196 7.29 15.20 30.73
C LYS A 196 8.80 15.18 30.45
N LYS A 197 9.27 14.16 29.71
CA LYS A 197 10.64 14.10 29.22
C LYS A 197 10.95 15.17 28.17
N LEU A 198 9.98 15.56 27.35
CA LEU A 198 10.13 16.63 26.37
C LEU A 198 10.06 18.01 27.06
N GLU A 199 9.28 18.15 28.15
CA GLU A 199 9.25 19.38 28.96
C GLU A 199 10.60 19.68 29.64
N ALA A 200 11.41 18.63 29.89
CA ALA A 200 12.74 18.76 30.47
C ALA A 200 13.82 19.19 29.46
N VAL A 201 13.50 19.33 28.17
CA VAL A 201 14.46 19.75 27.15
C VAL A 201 14.55 21.28 27.15
N ASP A 202 15.59 21.80 27.82
CA ASP A 202 15.88 23.24 27.96
C ASP A 202 16.81 23.72 26.84
N THR A 203 16.34 23.66 25.60
CA THR A 203 17.08 24.18 24.45
C THR A 203 16.14 25.02 23.55
N SER A 204 16.68 26.12 23.01
CA SER A 204 15.91 27.05 22.16
C SER A 204 15.55 26.47 20.77
N THR A 205 16.28 25.43 20.33
CA THR A 205 16.08 24.78 19.03
C THR A 205 16.26 23.28 19.19
N ASN A 206 15.26 22.52 18.72
CA ASN A 206 15.26 21.08 18.79
C ASN A 206 15.04 20.49 17.40
N PHE A 207 15.81 19.45 17.07
CA PHE A 207 15.68 18.71 15.82
C PHE A 207 15.06 17.34 16.10
N LEU A 208 13.97 17.00 15.40
CA LEU A 208 13.34 15.70 15.47
C LEU A 208 13.75 14.87 14.26
N ILE A 209 14.34 13.70 14.50
CA ILE A 209 14.62 12.71 13.47
C ILE A 209 13.74 11.49 13.72
N VAL A 210 12.89 11.16 12.75
CA VAL A 210 12.04 9.97 12.78
C VAL A 210 12.45 9.04 11.65
N GLY A 211 12.95 7.85 11.99
CA GLY A 211 13.37 6.89 10.99
C GLY A 211 14.00 5.65 11.62
N GLN A 212 14.11 4.60 10.82
CA GLN A 212 14.83 3.39 11.17
C GLN A 212 16.17 3.38 10.43
N MET A 213 17.27 3.17 11.15
CA MET A 213 18.55 2.86 10.55
C MET A 213 18.47 1.44 9.95
N THR A 214 18.68 1.33 8.65
CA THR A 214 18.37 0.10 7.89
C THR A 214 19.61 -0.71 7.51
N GLY A 215 20.80 -0.26 7.85
CA GLY A 215 22.07 -0.91 7.55
C GLY A 215 22.88 -1.26 8.78
N ASP A 216 23.79 -2.20 8.63
CA ASP A 216 24.72 -2.64 9.68
C ASP A 216 25.83 -1.61 9.91
N SER A 217 25.94 -0.62 9.03
CA SER A 217 26.91 0.46 9.11
C SER A 217 26.36 1.77 8.57
N PHE A 218 26.98 2.88 8.92
CA PHE A 218 26.63 4.21 8.41
C PHE A 218 26.67 4.30 6.87
N LEU A 219 27.54 3.52 6.22
CA LEU A 219 27.68 3.52 4.77
C LEU A 219 26.51 2.80 4.05
N ASN A 220 25.85 1.89 4.75
CA ASN A 220 24.75 1.07 4.20
C ASN A 220 23.37 1.56 4.67
N ASP A 221 23.32 2.67 5.41
CA ASP A 221 22.05 3.24 5.86
C ASP A 221 21.39 4.05 4.73
N ARG A 222 20.42 3.44 4.05
CA ARG A 222 19.65 4.04 2.96
C ARG A 222 19.00 5.39 3.33
N LYS A 223 18.65 5.58 4.60
CA LYS A 223 18.01 6.80 5.09
C LYS A 223 18.99 7.85 5.60
N ASN A 224 20.29 7.55 5.58
CA ASN A 224 21.36 8.42 6.03
C ASN A 224 21.21 8.97 7.45
N ILE A 225 20.49 8.26 8.32
CA ILE A 225 20.24 8.69 9.71
C ILE A 225 21.56 8.86 10.45
N GLY A 226 22.49 7.92 10.26
CA GLY A 226 23.81 7.97 10.88
C GLY A 226 24.62 9.21 10.46
N TYR A 227 24.55 9.63 9.21
CA TYR A 227 25.17 10.88 8.76
C TYR A 227 24.44 12.10 9.31
N THR A 228 23.12 12.11 9.32
CA THR A 228 22.30 13.20 9.86
C THR A 228 22.60 13.46 11.35
N LEU A 229 22.87 12.40 12.12
CA LEU A 229 23.23 12.53 13.55
C LEU A 229 24.66 13.07 13.79
N ARG A 230 25.51 13.14 12.75
CA ARG A 230 26.88 13.66 12.86
C ARG A 230 26.99 15.15 12.53
N TRP A 231 25.97 15.74 11.93
CA TRP A 231 25.89 17.17 11.63
C TRP A 231 25.29 17.95 12.79
#